data_aa779b22b8d94d54bdb7f9ee3afc573e
#
_entry.id   aa779b22b8d94d54bdb7f9ee3afc573e
#
_cell.length_a   1.000
_cell.length_b   1.000
_cell.length_c   1.000
_cell.angle_alpha   90.00
_cell.angle_beta   90.00
_cell.angle_gamma   90.00
#
_symmetry.space_group_name_H-M   'P 1'
#
loop_
_entity.id
_entity.type
_entity.pdbx_description
1 polymer ?
#
loop_
_entity_poly.entity_id
_entity_poly.type
_entity_poly.pdbx_seq_one_letter_code
_entity_poly.pdbx_strand_id
1 'polypeptide(L)'
;AYEEDGKVMELRFEPVGEKSSLGNIYVGQIENIAANIGAAFVQISAGEKCYLQLSDAPNAIYASVKKGDRPLKAGDEILVQISREAMKGKLPAVTTNLNFTGKYLVLTTGDKKFGLSSKLSNDDRSHISKWMEAEVNRPDKEFGIIVRTNAADASKAVSYIHLTLPTI
;
A
#
# COMPACT_ATOMS: atom_id res chain seq x y z
N ALA A 1 8.03 -8.38 -18.37
CA ALA A 1 9.07 -7.38 -18.66
C ALA A 1 8.40 -6.10 -19.13
N TYR A 2 8.89 -4.96 -18.68
CA TYR A 2 8.51 -3.65 -19.20
C TYR A 2 9.64 -3.15 -20.08
N GLU A 3 9.30 -2.74 -21.31
CA GLU A 3 10.26 -2.28 -22.34
C GLU A 3 9.88 -0.86 -22.77
N GLU A 4 10.87 0.02 -22.86
CA GLU A 4 10.73 1.39 -23.33
C GLU A 4 11.90 1.70 -24.27
N ASP A 5 11.60 2.22 -25.47
CA ASP A 5 12.58 2.55 -26.52
C ASP A 5 13.56 1.41 -26.85
N GLY A 6 13.09 0.17 -26.90
CA GLY A 6 13.89 -1.01 -27.18
C GLY A 6 14.85 -1.42 -26.04
N LYS A 7 14.70 -0.85 -24.86
CA LYS A 7 15.45 -1.22 -23.65
C LYS A 7 14.56 -1.84 -22.61
N VAL A 8 15.00 -2.98 -22.06
CA VAL A 8 14.30 -3.60 -20.92
C VAL A 8 14.52 -2.74 -19.68
N MET A 9 13.47 -2.06 -19.22
CA MET A 9 13.49 -1.19 -18.06
C MET A 9 13.22 -1.94 -16.77
N GLU A 10 12.38 -2.97 -16.83
CA GLU A 10 12.08 -3.83 -15.68
C GLU A 10 11.92 -5.28 -16.14
N LEU A 11 12.60 -6.18 -15.46
CA LEU A 11 12.43 -7.62 -15.62
C LEU A 11 11.96 -8.20 -14.28
N ARG A 12 10.76 -8.80 -14.28
CA ARG A 12 10.22 -9.46 -13.10
C ARG A 12 10.21 -10.97 -13.36
N PHE A 13 10.83 -11.73 -12.47
CA PHE A 13 10.78 -13.19 -12.48
C PHE A 13 9.69 -13.62 -11.49
N GLU A 14 8.71 -14.36 -11.98
CA GLU A 14 7.71 -15.01 -11.14
C GLU A 14 7.97 -16.53 -11.19
N PRO A 15 8.03 -17.24 -10.05
CA PRO A 15 8.12 -18.68 -10.05
C PRO A 15 6.89 -19.29 -10.71
N VAL A 16 7.11 -20.33 -11.54
CA VAL A 16 6.03 -21.10 -12.12
C VAL A 16 5.51 -22.04 -11.02
N GLY A 17 4.41 -21.68 -10.40
CA GLY A 17 3.84 -22.40 -9.28
C GLY A 17 2.86 -21.55 -8.47
N GLU A 18 2.83 -21.72 -7.17
CA GLU A 18 1.99 -20.91 -6.28
C GLU A 18 2.39 -19.43 -6.38
N LYS A 19 1.49 -18.61 -6.92
CA LYS A 19 1.69 -17.17 -6.95
C LYS A 19 1.59 -16.65 -5.52
N SER A 20 2.62 -15.95 -5.07
CA SER A 20 2.56 -15.21 -3.81
C SER A 20 1.35 -14.28 -3.83
N SER A 21 0.55 -14.33 -2.78
CA SER A 21 -0.58 -13.42 -2.59
C SER A 21 -0.17 -12.12 -1.90
N LEU A 22 1.08 -12.03 -1.45
CA LEU A 22 1.61 -10.86 -0.74
C LEU A 22 1.46 -9.58 -1.56
N GLY A 23 0.84 -8.57 -0.96
CA GLY A 23 0.59 -7.30 -1.62
C GLY A 23 -0.68 -7.25 -2.48
N ASN A 24 -1.34 -8.38 -2.75
CA ASN A 24 -2.63 -8.39 -3.44
C ASN A 24 -3.69 -7.65 -2.63
N ILE A 25 -4.56 -6.94 -3.34
CA ILE A 25 -5.65 -6.17 -2.73
C ILE A 25 -6.97 -6.86 -3.07
N TYR A 26 -7.83 -6.96 -2.05
CA TYR A 26 -9.14 -7.58 -2.12
C TYR A 26 -10.22 -6.69 -1.52
N VAL A 27 -11.45 -6.88 -1.94
CA VAL A 27 -12.62 -6.50 -1.14
C VAL A 27 -12.85 -7.61 -0.14
N GLY A 28 -12.69 -7.29 1.15
CA GLY A 28 -12.89 -8.23 2.25
C GLY A 28 -14.12 -7.89 3.05
N GLN A 29 -14.89 -8.90 3.45
CA GLN A 29 -16.04 -8.74 4.33
C GLN A 29 -15.63 -9.07 5.78
N ILE A 30 -15.94 -8.17 6.70
CA ILE A 30 -15.74 -8.41 8.13
C ILE A 30 -16.71 -9.50 8.61
N GLU A 31 -16.20 -10.65 8.99
CA GLU A 31 -17.02 -11.72 9.57
C GLU A 31 -17.28 -11.49 11.06
N ASN A 32 -16.21 -11.18 11.80
CA ASN A 32 -16.26 -11.05 13.25
C ASN A 32 -15.21 -10.08 13.77
N ILE A 33 -15.50 -9.44 14.89
CA ILE A 33 -14.59 -8.55 15.61
C ILE A 33 -14.32 -9.16 16.98
N ALA A 34 -13.06 -9.44 17.25
CA ALA A 34 -12.54 -9.96 18.52
C ALA A 34 -11.80 -8.83 19.26
N ALA A 35 -12.56 -7.94 19.88
CA ALA A 35 -12.02 -6.74 20.53
C ALA A 35 -11.04 -7.08 21.68
N ASN A 36 -11.24 -8.21 22.36
CA ASN A 36 -10.37 -8.69 23.45
C ASN A 36 -8.93 -8.98 23.00
N ILE A 37 -8.72 -9.29 21.72
CA ILE A 37 -7.38 -9.52 21.13
C ILE A 37 -6.99 -8.42 20.12
N GLY A 38 -7.77 -7.35 20.01
CA GLY A 38 -7.52 -6.25 19.10
C GLY A 38 -7.56 -6.63 17.62
N ALA A 39 -8.41 -7.60 17.25
CA ALA A 39 -8.45 -8.19 15.91
C ALA A 39 -9.84 -8.19 15.29
N ALA A 40 -9.88 -8.24 13.96
CA ALA A 40 -11.06 -8.64 13.19
C ALA A 40 -10.69 -9.79 12.27
N PHE A 41 -11.67 -10.62 11.94
CA PHE A 41 -11.54 -11.68 10.94
C PHE A 41 -12.26 -11.22 9.67
N VAL A 42 -11.53 -11.28 8.56
CA VAL A 42 -11.96 -10.79 7.26
C VAL A 42 -12.01 -11.95 6.29
N GLN A 43 -13.14 -12.15 5.66
CA GLN A 43 -13.26 -13.08 4.55
C GLN A 43 -12.92 -12.35 3.26
N ILE A 44 -11.89 -12.81 2.55
CA ILE A 44 -11.59 -12.42 1.19
C ILE A 44 -12.14 -13.44 0.21
N SER A 45 -11.94 -13.29 -1.10
CA SER A 45 -12.50 -14.17 -2.13
C SER A 45 -12.39 -15.67 -1.79
N ALA A 46 -13.39 -16.47 -2.23
CA ALA A 46 -13.44 -17.93 -2.12
C ALA A 46 -13.44 -18.49 -0.68
N GLY A 47 -13.85 -17.73 0.32
CA GLY A 47 -13.97 -18.20 1.70
C GLY A 47 -12.66 -18.22 2.48
N GLU A 48 -11.60 -17.65 1.96
CA GLU A 48 -10.34 -17.50 2.67
C GLU A 48 -10.46 -16.48 3.81
N LYS A 49 -10.14 -16.92 5.03
CA LYS A 49 -10.17 -16.08 6.23
C LYS A 49 -8.81 -15.46 6.49
N CYS A 50 -8.82 -14.18 6.81
CA CYS A 50 -7.63 -13.39 7.11
C CYS A 50 -7.76 -12.70 8.47
N TYR A 51 -6.62 -12.42 9.09
CA TYR A 51 -6.50 -11.65 10.32
C TYR A 51 -6.25 -10.17 9.98
N LEU A 52 -7.06 -9.28 10.54
CA LEU A 52 -6.88 -7.82 10.48
C LEU A 52 -6.63 -7.27 11.87
N GLN A 53 -5.59 -6.51 12.06
CA GLN A 53 -5.35 -5.81 13.33
C GLN A 53 -6.25 -4.58 13.43
N LEU A 54 -6.99 -4.41 14.55
CA LEU A 54 -7.94 -3.31 14.70
C LEU A 54 -7.30 -1.92 14.76
N SER A 55 -6.00 -1.82 15.06
CA SER A 55 -5.26 -0.55 14.96
C SER A 55 -5.24 0.03 13.55
N ASP A 56 -5.40 -0.81 12.53
CA ASP A 56 -5.45 -0.39 11.13
C ASP A 56 -6.85 0.09 10.71
N ALA A 57 -7.89 -0.30 11.45
CA ALA A 57 -9.30 -0.02 11.12
C ALA A 57 -9.64 1.46 10.88
N PRO A 58 -9.01 2.45 11.54
CA PRO A 58 -9.26 3.87 11.27
C PRO A 58 -9.04 4.29 9.82
N ASN A 59 -8.14 3.59 9.10
CA ASN A 59 -7.78 3.87 7.70
C ASN A 59 -8.58 3.03 6.70
N ALA A 60 -9.61 2.30 7.15
CA ALA A 60 -10.39 1.42 6.28
C ALA A 60 -11.13 2.20 5.19
N ILE A 61 -10.95 1.77 3.95
CA ILE A 61 -11.70 2.25 2.78
C ILE A 61 -12.86 1.28 2.55
N TYR A 62 -14.09 1.77 2.65
CA TYR A 62 -15.30 0.98 2.46
C TYR A 62 -15.62 0.81 0.98
N ALA A 63 -15.94 -0.41 0.56
CA ALA A 63 -16.23 -0.72 -0.84
C ALA A 63 -17.66 -0.31 -1.25
N SER A 64 -18.63 -0.44 -0.35
CA SER A 64 -20.05 -0.30 -0.68
C SER A 64 -20.77 0.86 0.02
N VAL A 65 -20.28 1.33 1.14
CA VAL A 65 -20.93 2.39 1.94
C VAL A 65 -19.89 3.39 2.42
N LYS A 66 -20.17 4.69 2.23
CA LYS A 66 -19.35 5.73 2.89
C LYS A 66 -19.38 5.49 4.39
N LYS A 67 -18.20 5.38 4.98
CA LYS A 67 -18.04 5.38 6.43
C LYS A 67 -18.65 6.67 6.97
N GLY A 68 -19.72 6.56 7.74
CA GLY A 68 -20.00 7.59 8.75
C GLY A 68 -18.95 7.49 9.85
N ASP A 69 -18.99 8.36 10.84
CA ASP A 69 -18.10 8.33 12.03
C ASP A 69 -18.41 7.15 12.96
N ARG A 70 -18.51 5.95 12.41
CA ARG A 70 -18.78 4.73 13.14
C ARG A 70 -17.61 3.75 13.12
N PRO A 71 -17.41 2.97 14.17
CA PRO A 71 -16.42 1.89 14.18
C PRO A 71 -16.78 0.80 13.16
N LEU A 72 -15.76 0.03 12.76
CA LEU A 72 -15.90 -1.16 11.94
C LEU A 72 -16.86 -2.17 12.61
N LYS A 73 -17.69 -2.84 11.83
CA LYS A 73 -18.63 -3.88 12.33
C LYS A 73 -18.67 -5.09 11.39
N ALA A 74 -19.20 -6.20 11.91
CA ALA A 74 -19.45 -7.38 11.09
C ALA A 74 -20.41 -7.04 9.93
N GLY A 75 -20.12 -7.61 8.77
CA GLY A 75 -20.83 -7.35 7.51
C GLY A 75 -20.28 -6.16 6.71
N ASP A 76 -19.37 -5.36 7.25
CA ASP A 76 -18.74 -4.28 6.46
C ASP A 76 -17.82 -4.86 5.38
N GLU A 77 -17.88 -4.26 4.19
CA GLU A 77 -16.98 -4.55 3.08
C GLU A 77 -15.93 -3.44 2.97
N ILE A 78 -14.67 -3.84 3.05
CA ILE A 78 -13.52 -2.93 3.05
C ILE A 78 -12.43 -3.40 2.10
N LEU A 79 -11.62 -2.46 1.60
CA LEU A 79 -10.41 -2.80 0.89
C LEU A 79 -9.33 -3.25 1.87
N VAL A 80 -8.73 -4.42 1.58
CA VAL A 80 -7.65 -4.98 2.38
C VAL A 80 -6.52 -5.47 1.47
N GLN A 81 -5.29 -5.37 1.96
CA GLN A 81 -4.09 -5.85 1.26
C GLN A 81 -3.43 -6.94 2.08
N ILE A 82 -3.02 -8.04 1.44
CA ILE A 82 -2.25 -9.09 2.11
C ILE A 82 -0.90 -8.50 2.55
N SER A 83 -0.69 -8.44 3.85
CA SER A 83 0.55 -7.96 4.47
C SER A 83 1.48 -9.10 4.90
N ARG A 84 0.92 -10.30 5.09
CA ARG A 84 1.66 -11.52 5.41
C ARG A 84 0.87 -12.75 4.96
N GLU A 85 1.53 -13.65 4.30
CA GLU A 85 0.95 -14.92 3.86
C GLU A 85 0.67 -15.88 5.04
N ALA A 86 -0.17 -16.85 4.80
CA ALA A 86 -0.44 -17.90 5.76
C ALA A 86 0.85 -18.63 6.15
N MET A 87 0.97 -18.92 7.42
CA MET A 87 2.05 -19.75 7.96
C MET A 87 1.44 -20.94 8.71
N LYS A 88 2.23 -21.99 8.98
CA LYS A 88 1.75 -23.15 9.75
C LYS A 88 0.96 -22.71 10.99
N GLY A 89 -0.34 -23.04 11.04
CA GLY A 89 -1.23 -22.74 12.15
C GLY A 89 -1.65 -21.27 12.32
N LYS A 90 -1.33 -20.40 11.34
CA LYS A 90 -1.73 -18.98 11.38
C LYS A 90 -2.39 -18.56 10.07
N LEU A 91 -3.48 -17.80 10.19
CA LEU A 91 -4.14 -17.19 9.05
C LEU A 91 -3.22 -16.16 8.37
N PRO A 92 -3.41 -15.90 7.07
CA PRO A 92 -2.80 -14.76 6.43
C PRO A 92 -3.24 -13.48 7.13
N ALA A 93 -2.36 -12.48 7.17
CA ALA A 93 -2.69 -11.18 7.73
C ALA A 93 -2.95 -10.18 6.61
N VAL A 94 -3.96 -9.36 6.82
CA VAL A 94 -4.29 -8.24 5.95
C VAL A 94 -4.17 -6.91 6.70
N THR A 95 -4.04 -5.83 5.95
CA THR A 95 -4.04 -4.46 6.45
C THR A 95 -4.97 -3.59 5.62
N THR A 96 -5.52 -2.55 6.21
CA THR A 96 -6.25 -1.48 5.53
C THR A 96 -5.33 -0.34 5.09
N ASN A 97 -4.07 -0.37 5.52
CA ASN A 97 -3.02 0.55 5.08
C ASN A 97 -2.47 0.06 3.74
N LEU A 98 -3.16 0.43 2.65
CA LEU A 98 -2.76 0.00 1.31
C LEU A 98 -1.43 0.63 0.91
N ASN A 99 -0.52 -0.18 0.38
CA ASN A 99 0.79 0.24 -0.07
C ASN A 99 0.97 -0.11 -1.55
N PHE A 100 1.21 0.91 -2.38
CA PHE A 100 1.48 0.79 -3.80
C PHE A 100 2.96 1.05 -4.02
N THR A 101 3.73 -0.02 -4.16
CA THR A 101 5.19 0.04 -4.23
C THR A 101 5.66 0.13 -5.67
N GLY A 102 6.17 1.30 -6.05
CA GLY A 102 6.88 1.53 -7.30
C GLY A 102 8.41 1.41 -7.16
N LYS A 103 9.13 1.64 -8.24
CA LYS A 103 10.61 1.61 -8.28
C LYS A 103 11.23 2.67 -7.36
N TYR A 104 10.70 3.88 -7.38
CA TYR A 104 11.24 5.07 -6.72
C TYR A 104 10.44 5.51 -5.51
N LEU A 105 9.15 5.21 -5.47
CA LEU A 105 8.20 5.70 -4.50
C LEU A 105 7.33 4.56 -3.97
N VAL A 106 6.83 4.75 -2.74
CA VAL A 106 5.69 4.00 -2.20
C VAL A 106 4.60 5.01 -1.87
N LEU A 107 3.40 4.79 -2.39
CA LEU A 107 2.20 5.48 -1.93
C LEU A 107 1.54 4.64 -0.85
N THR A 108 1.04 5.26 0.20
CA THR A 108 0.35 4.57 1.29
C THR A 108 -0.89 5.33 1.75
N THR A 109 -1.95 4.59 2.08
CA THR A 109 -3.17 5.18 2.65
C THR A 109 -3.12 5.23 4.18
N GLY A 110 -2.16 4.53 4.80
CA GLY A 110 -2.08 4.40 6.26
C GLY A 110 -1.52 5.63 6.96
N ASP A 111 -0.46 6.21 6.42
CA ASP A 111 0.15 7.44 6.95
C ASP A 111 0.24 8.48 5.84
N LYS A 112 -0.40 9.62 6.05
CA LYS A 112 -0.45 10.73 5.07
C LYS A 112 0.85 11.56 5.04
N LYS A 113 1.88 11.16 5.80
CA LYS A 113 3.15 11.87 5.87
C LYS A 113 4.02 11.63 4.64
N PHE A 114 4.96 12.53 4.46
CA PHE A 114 6.07 12.39 3.54
C PHE A 114 7.26 11.76 4.26
N GLY A 115 7.83 10.74 3.66
CA GLY A 115 9.01 10.05 4.18
C GLY A 115 10.10 9.92 3.12
N LEU A 116 11.34 9.94 3.58
CA LEU A 116 12.53 9.65 2.76
C LEU A 116 13.25 8.44 3.33
N SER A 117 13.69 7.54 2.46
CA SER A 117 14.50 6.39 2.87
C SER A 117 15.69 6.84 3.74
N SER A 118 15.91 6.16 4.86
CA SER A 118 17.06 6.42 5.74
C SER A 118 18.42 6.15 5.07
N LYS A 119 18.42 5.40 3.97
CA LYS A 119 19.61 5.06 3.19
C LYS A 119 20.01 6.12 2.15
N LEU A 120 19.21 7.15 1.95
CA LEU A 120 19.56 8.29 1.09
C LEU A 120 20.62 9.15 1.75
N SER A 121 21.58 9.68 0.98
CA SER A 121 22.54 10.68 1.45
C SER A 121 21.86 11.97 1.88
N ASN A 122 22.51 12.79 2.66
CA ASN A 122 21.97 14.09 3.08
C ASN A 122 21.73 15.02 1.89
N ASP A 123 22.60 14.98 0.89
CA ASP A 123 22.49 15.78 -0.34
C ASP A 123 21.29 15.35 -1.16
N ASP A 124 21.09 14.03 -1.39
CA ASP A 124 19.93 13.49 -2.06
C ASP A 124 18.63 13.84 -1.34
N ARG A 125 18.62 13.71 0.00
CA ARG A 125 17.45 14.06 0.82
C ARG A 125 17.07 15.53 0.65
N SER A 126 18.06 16.43 0.71
CA SER A 126 17.83 17.86 0.53
C SER A 126 17.34 18.19 -0.88
N HIS A 127 17.90 17.55 -1.90
CA HIS A 127 17.50 17.74 -3.28
C HIS A 127 16.07 17.23 -3.53
N ILE A 128 15.77 16.02 -3.08
CA ILE A 128 14.45 15.39 -3.24
C ILE A 128 13.39 16.20 -2.48
N SER A 129 13.68 16.64 -1.26
CA SER A 129 12.73 17.44 -0.47
C SER A 129 12.31 18.72 -1.20
N LYS A 130 13.24 19.42 -1.85
CA LYS A 130 12.95 20.66 -2.59
C LYS A 130 12.00 20.46 -3.77
N TRP A 131 12.21 19.42 -4.57
CA TRP A 131 11.33 19.22 -5.74
C TRP A 131 10.02 18.51 -5.39
N MET A 132 9.95 17.81 -4.25
CA MET A 132 8.72 17.22 -3.73
C MET A 132 7.87 18.18 -2.91
N GLU A 133 8.37 19.39 -2.60
CA GLU A 133 7.73 20.32 -1.67
C GLU A 133 6.28 20.66 -2.08
N ALA A 134 6.02 20.87 -3.35
CA ALA A 134 4.69 21.16 -3.87
C ALA A 134 3.71 20.00 -3.67
N GLU A 135 4.16 18.76 -3.87
CA GLU A 135 3.33 17.55 -3.71
C GLU A 135 3.13 17.19 -2.25
N VAL A 136 4.14 17.41 -1.42
CA VAL A 136 4.09 17.14 0.03
C VAL A 136 3.10 18.05 0.73
N ASN A 137 3.04 19.31 0.32
CA ASN A 137 2.24 20.36 0.96
C ASN A 137 0.83 20.51 0.36
N ARG A 138 0.39 19.61 -0.52
CA ARG A 138 -0.98 19.63 -1.04
C ARG A 138 -1.99 19.46 0.09
N PRO A 139 -2.95 20.40 0.23
CA PRO A 139 -3.89 20.38 1.35
C PRO A 139 -4.93 19.26 1.26
N ASP A 140 -5.18 18.75 0.04
CA ASP A 140 -6.14 17.69 -0.28
C ASP A 140 -5.52 16.29 -0.32
N LYS A 141 -4.28 16.15 0.13
CA LYS A 141 -3.57 14.88 0.08
C LYS A 141 -4.18 13.83 1.01
N GLU A 142 -4.71 12.77 0.42
CA GLU A 142 -5.32 11.64 1.12
C GLU A 142 -4.38 10.43 1.30
N PHE A 143 -3.13 10.55 0.89
CA PHE A 143 -2.12 9.49 0.91
C PHE A 143 -0.77 9.99 1.41
N GLY A 144 0.04 9.08 1.90
CA GLY A 144 1.44 9.31 2.21
C GLY A 144 2.35 8.94 1.03
N ILE A 145 3.53 9.53 1.01
CA ILE A 145 4.56 9.24 0.02
C ILE A 145 5.85 8.88 0.75
N ILE A 146 6.45 7.75 0.38
CA ILE A 146 7.77 7.36 0.87
C ILE A 146 8.71 7.24 -0.33
N VAL A 147 9.76 8.06 -0.36
CA VAL A 147 10.77 8.00 -1.40
C VAL A 147 11.78 6.93 -1.09
N ARG A 148 12.02 6.03 -2.04
CA ARG A 148 12.95 4.91 -1.90
C ARG A 148 14.37 5.32 -2.25
N THR A 149 15.35 4.50 -1.85
CA THR A 149 16.78 4.74 -2.13
C THR A 149 17.08 4.87 -3.62
N ASN A 150 16.41 4.10 -4.46
CA ASN A 150 16.61 4.14 -5.92
C ASN A 150 16.27 5.51 -6.56
N ALA A 151 15.59 6.39 -5.82
CA ALA A 151 15.28 7.72 -6.32
C ALA A 151 16.49 8.66 -6.36
N ALA A 152 17.61 8.31 -5.69
CA ALA A 152 18.85 9.07 -5.75
C ALA A 152 19.39 9.17 -7.21
N ASP A 153 19.26 8.08 -7.96
CA ASP A 153 19.76 7.99 -9.35
C ASP A 153 18.72 8.46 -10.38
N ALA A 154 17.51 8.82 -9.93
CA ALA A 154 16.43 9.21 -10.82
C ALA A 154 16.57 10.68 -11.22
N SER A 155 16.56 10.97 -12.52
CA SER A 155 16.41 12.34 -12.98
C SER A 155 15.05 12.91 -12.56
N LYS A 156 14.98 14.23 -12.37
CA LYS A 156 13.76 14.95 -12.00
C LYS A 156 12.55 14.61 -12.90
N ALA A 157 12.81 14.40 -14.19
CA ALA A 157 11.78 14.03 -15.18
C ALA A 157 11.23 12.62 -14.96
N VAL A 158 12.06 11.65 -14.63
CA VAL A 158 11.68 10.25 -14.39
C VAL A 158 10.83 10.14 -13.11
N SER A 159 11.17 10.90 -12.08
CA SER A 159 10.41 10.91 -10.83
C SER A 159 9.01 11.50 -11.01
N TYR A 160 8.85 12.49 -11.88
CA TYR A 160 7.56 13.12 -12.18
C TYR A 160 6.62 12.19 -12.98
N ILE A 161 7.15 11.44 -13.95
CA ILE A 161 6.36 10.50 -14.76
C ILE A 161 5.83 9.34 -13.93
N HIS A 162 6.55 8.91 -12.90
CA HIS A 162 6.09 7.85 -12.00
C HIS A 162 5.12 8.32 -10.91
N LEU A 163 4.95 9.64 -10.73
CA LEU A 163 3.91 10.23 -9.87
C LEU A 163 2.57 10.40 -10.59
N THR A 164 2.60 10.52 -11.91
CA THR A 164 1.38 10.44 -12.69
C THR A 164 1.00 8.97 -12.83
N LEU A 165 0.14 8.51 -11.91
CA LEU A 165 -0.53 7.21 -12.07
C LEU A 165 -1.12 7.17 -13.49
N PRO A 166 -0.90 6.10 -14.26
CA PRO A 166 -1.60 5.96 -15.51
C PRO A 166 -3.09 6.06 -15.20
N THR A 167 -3.74 7.05 -15.79
CA THR A 167 -5.18 7.13 -15.79
C THR A 167 -5.66 5.88 -16.53
N ILE A 168 -6.23 4.94 -15.78
CA ILE A 168 -6.90 3.77 -16.33
C ILE A 168 -8.19 4.22 -16.98
#